data_16de2ed5c523c4b4749bb5588105d9c0
#
_entry.id   16de2ed5c523c4b4749bb5588105d9c0
#
_cell.length_a   1.000
_cell.length_b   1.000
_cell.length_c   1.000
_cell.angle_alpha   90.00
_cell.angle_beta   90.00
_cell.angle_gamma   90.00
#
_symmetry.space_group_name_H-M   'P 1'
#
loop_
_entity.id
_entity.type
_entity.pdbx_description
1 polymer ?
#
loop_
_entity_poly.entity_id
_entity_poly.type
_entity_poly.pdbx_seq_one_letter_code
_entity_poly.pdbx_strand_id
1 'polypeptide(L)'
;GVVTVNILLDGQSLTRADVAALAAGATVTLAPAALVRVQRAADFLASKVTAEEPIYGVNTGFGSNADKLLGAHPLRDELPGVAASGRSPHIDLQNNLIITHAVCVGEPFAADVVRAMLCIRINTLLRGHSGIRVQTLQALAAMLNAGIVPVVPQLGSVGASGDLAPLSHLAIVLLGGGEAFIDGERV
;
A
#
# COMPACT_ATOMS: atom_id res chain seq x y z
N GLY A 1 -16.75 -1.85 -29.88
CA GLY A 1 -16.36 -1.62 -28.50
C GLY A 1 -15.29 -2.60 -28.11
N VAL A 2 -14.21 -2.15 -27.50
CA VAL A 2 -13.18 -3.02 -26.94
C VAL A 2 -13.82 -3.72 -25.75
N VAL A 3 -13.88 -5.05 -25.76
CA VAL A 3 -14.35 -5.84 -24.61
C VAL A 3 -13.27 -5.74 -23.55
N THR A 4 -13.51 -4.95 -22.53
CA THR A 4 -12.60 -4.85 -21.40
C THR A 4 -12.73 -6.13 -20.57
N VAL A 5 -11.66 -6.92 -20.49
CA VAL A 5 -11.61 -8.12 -19.63
C VAL A 5 -11.63 -7.67 -18.19
N ASN A 6 -12.52 -8.26 -17.39
CA ASN A 6 -12.58 -8.02 -15.94
C ASN A 6 -12.18 -9.29 -15.20
N ILE A 7 -11.25 -9.19 -14.26
CA ILE A 7 -10.69 -10.30 -13.50
C ILE A 7 -11.12 -10.21 -12.05
N LEU A 8 -11.68 -11.30 -11.52
CA LEU A 8 -12.05 -11.41 -10.12
C LEU A 8 -10.82 -11.78 -9.29
N LEU A 9 -10.44 -10.90 -8.36
CA LEU A 9 -9.36 -11.15 -7.40
C LEU A 9 -9.95 -11.67 -6.09
N ASP A 10 -9.51 -12.82 -5.64
CA ASP A 10 -9.98 -13.49 -4.42
C ASP A 10 -8.85 -13.78 -3.40
N GLY A 11 -7.60 -13.47 -3.74
CA GLY A 11 -6.42 -13.76 -2.93
C GLY A 11 -5.85 -15.17 -3.12
N GLN A 12 -6.42 -16.01 -4.00
CA GLN A 12 -6.06 -17.42 -4.12
C GLN A 12 -5.89 -17.91 -5.56
N SER A 13 -6.80 -17.51 -6.46
CA SER A 13 -6.92 -18.10 -7.80
C SER A 13 -6.19 -17.35 -8.91
N LEU A 14 -5.50 -16.24 -8.60
CA LEU A 14 -4.80 -15.42 -9.59
C LEU A 14 -3.75 -16.23 -10.35
N THR A 15 -3.86 -16.26 -11.67
CA THR A 15 -2.93 -16.96 -12.57
C THR A 15 -1.96 -15.99 -13.24
N ARG A 16 -0.90 -16.53 -13.85
CA ARG A 16 0.03 -15.73 -14.67
C ARG A 16 -0.65 -15.08 -15.87
N ALA A 17 -1.65 -15.76 -16.46
CA ALA A 17 -2.43 -15.22 -17.57
C ALA A 17 -3.27 -14.02 -17.12
N ASP A 18 -3.87 -14.07 -15.92
CA ASP A 18 -4.61 -12.95 -15.36
C ASP A 18 -3.70 -11.74 -15.09
N VAL A 19 -2.50 -11.98 -14.55
CA VAL A 19 -1.52 -10.90 -14.34
C VAL A 19 -1.13 -10.26 -15.66
N ALA A 20 -0.88 -11.06 -16.71
CA ALA A 20 -0.55 -10.53 -18.04
C ALA A 20 -1.71 -9.72 -18.63
N ALA A 21 -2.96 -10.19 -18.48
CA ALA A 21 -4.13 -9.45 -18.94
C ALA A 21 -4.31 -8.12 -18.18
N LEU A 22 -4.07 -8.10 -16.87
CA LEU A 22 -4.14 -6.88 -16.05
C LEU A 22 -3.00 -5.90 -16.37
N ALA A 23 -1.81 -6.42 -16.64
CA ALA A 23 -0.71 -5.62 -17.15
C ALA A 23 -1.08 -4.93 -18.47
N ALA A 24 -1.77 -5.66 -19.36
CA ALA A 24 -2.23 -5.17 -20.67
C ALA A 24 -3.49 -4.26 -20.61
N GLY A 25 -4.04 -3.96 -19.44
CA GLY A 25 -5.14 -3.01 -19.31
C GLY A 25 -6.48 -3.59 -18.87
N ALA A 26 -6.57 -4.88 -18.54
CA ALA A 26 -7.78 -5.45 -17.93
C ALA A 26 -8.11 -4.75 -16.59
N THR A 27 -9.37 -4.84 -16.16
CA THR A 27 -9.87 -4.31 -14.89
C THR A 27 -10.03 -5.42 -13.85
N VAL A 28 -10.18 -5.02 -12.58
CA VAL A 28 -10.37 -5.95 -11.46
C VAL A 28 -11.69 -5.73 -10.75
N THR A 29 -12.23 -6.83 -10.22
CA THR A 29 -13.27 -6.83 -9.19
C THR A 29 -12.76 -7.60 -7.99
N LEU A 30 -13.03 -7.10 -6.78
CA LEU A 30 -12.65 -7.76 -5.54
C LEU A 30 -13.75 -8.73 -5.09
N ALA A 31 -13.39 -9.98 -4.82
CA ALA A 31 -14.34 -10.99 -4.39
C ALA A 31 -14.95 -10.64 -3.04
N PRO A 32 -16.30 -10.60 -2.88
CA PRO A 32 -16.95 -10.24 -1.62
C PRO A 32 -16.49 -11.07 -0.42
N ALA A 33 -16.34 -12.39 -0.63
CA ALA A 33 -15.84 -13.29 0.42
C ALA A 33 -14.42 -12.97 0.87
N ALA A 34 -13.56 -12.48 -0.04
CA ALA A 34 -12.22 -12.02 0.31
C ALA A 34 -12.26 -10.72 1.13
N LEU A 35 -13.15 -9.78 0.78
CA LEU A 35 -13.32 -8.55 1.56
C LEU A 35 -13.79 -8.83 2.99
N VAL A 36 -14.63 -9.84 3.22
CA VAL A 36 -15.02 -10.28 4.57
C VAL A 36 -13.79 -10.75 5.35
N ARG A 37 -12.89 -11.53 4.74
CA ARG A 37 -11.64 -11.94 5.42
C ARG A 37 -10.74 -10.75 5.76
N VAL A 38 -10.60 -9.81 4.83
CA VAL A 38 -9.83 -8.57 5.05
C VAL A 38 -10.41 -7.77 6.19
N GLN A 39 -11.73 -7.59 6.24
CA GLN A 39 -12.40 -6.84 7.30
C GLN A 39 -12.16 -7.50 8.67
N ARG A 40 -12.30 -8.82 8.78
CA ARG A 40 -12.02 -9.55 10.02
C ARG A 40 -10.59 -9.35 10.53
N ALA A 41 -9.62 -9.36 9.62
CA ALA A 41 -8.21 -9.12 9.97
C ALA A 41 -7.99 -7.65 10.40
N ALA A 42 -8.64 -6.70 9.75
CA ALA A 42 -8.58 -5.29 10.12
C ALA A 42 -9.21 -5.04 11.50
N ASP A 43 -10.37 -5.63 11.79
CA ASP A 43 -11.05 -5.51 13.08
C ASP A 43 -10.22 -6.13 14.22
N PHE A 44 -9.60 -7.29 13.95
CA PHE A 44 -8.69 -7.92 14.91
C PHE A 44 -7.49 -7.01 15.21
N LEU A 45 -6.85 -6.46 14.18
CA LEU A 45 -5.73 -5.55 14.36
C LEU A 45 -6.14 -4.30 15.14
N ALA A 46 -7.29 -3.71 14.82
CA ALA A 46 -7.82 -2.54 15.52
C ALA A 46 -8.07 -2.84 17.01
N SER A 47 -8.58 -4.02 17.35
CA SER A 47 -8.79 -4.42 18.76
C SER A 47 -7.48 -4.51 19.53
N LYS A 48 -6.40 -4.99 18.89
CA LYS A 48 -5.06 -5.07 19.49
C LYS A 48 -4.43 -3.69 19.70
N VAL A 49 -4.58 -2.81 18.72
CA VAL A 49 -4.12 -1.41 18.84
C VAL A 49 -4.86 -0.69 19.98
N THR A 50 -6.17 -0.90 20.09
CA THR A 50 -6.97 -0.32 21.19
C THR A 50 -6.57 -0.88 22.57
N ALA A 51 -6.13 -2.12 22.64
CA ALA A 51 -5.61 -2.74 23.86
C ALA A 51 -4.15 -2.36 24.17
N GLU A 52 -3.56 -1.46 23.38
CA GLU A 52 -2.15 -1.02 23.49
C GLU A 52 -1.13 -2.19 23.43
N GLU A 53 -1.52 -3.32 22.83
CA GLU A 53 -0.58 -4.42 22.60
C GLU A 53 0.47 -3.99 21.56
N PRO A 54 1.78 -4.13 21.83
CA PRO A 54 2.81 -3.73 20.87
C PRO A 54 2.79 -4.65 19.65
N ILE A 55 2.57 -4.06 18.49
CA ILE A 55 2.58 -4.74 17.19
C ILE A 55 3.58 -4.05 16.30
N TYR A 56 4.63 -4.80 15.94
CA TYR A 56 5.71 -4.29 15.10
C TYR A 56 5.20 -3.63 13.81
N GLY A 57 5.57 -2.39 13.59
CA GLY A 57 5.24 -1.63 12.40
C GLY A 57 3.79 -1.14 12.32
N VAL A 58 2.99 -1.32 13.37
CA VAL A 58 1.61 -0.82 13.47
C VAL A 58 1.52 0.30 14.51
N ASN A 59 1.85 0.01 15.75
CA ASN A 59 1.86 0.96 16.86
C ASN A 59 3.21 1.04 17.58
N THR A 60 4.25 0.43 17.00
CA THR A 60 5.65 0.57 17.44
C THR A 60 6.49 1.23 16.35
N GLY A 61 7.70 1.63 16.70
CA GLY A 61 8.73 1.97 15.73
C GLY A 61 9.28 0.75 15.00
N PHE A 62 10.36 0.94 14.24
CA PHE A 62 11.02 -0.07 13.40
C PHE A 62 12.46 -0.30 13.84
N GLY A 63 13.01 -1.48 13.55
CA GLY A 63 14.39 -1.82 13.86
C GLY A 63 14.69 -1.67 15.36
N SER A 64 15.61 -0.80 15.73
CA SER A 64 15.99 -0.52 17.14
C SER A 64 14.87 0.11 17.99
N ASN A 65 13.76 0.51 17.38
CA ASN A 65 12.59 1.09 18.06
C ASN A 65 11.38 0.16 18.03
N ALA A 66 11.57 -1.13 17.74
CA ALA A 66 10.51 -2.12 17.58
C ALA A 66 9.69 -2.34 18.88
N ASP A 67 10.28 -2.09 20.03
CA ASP A 67 9.70 -2.22 21.37
C ASP A 67 9.08 -0.92 21.91
N LYS A 68 9.23 0.19 21.18
CA LYS A 68 8.74 1.51 21.63
C LYS A 68 7.34 1.77 21.08
N LEU A 69 6.35 1.81 21.95
CA LEU A 69 4.99 2.22 21.60
C LEU A 69 4.95 3.68 21.14
N LEU A 70 4.18 3.95 20.13
CA LEU A 70 3.93 5.31 19.65
C LEU A 70 3.10 6.09 20.65
N GLY A 71 3.59 7.29 20.99
CA GLY A 71 2.97 8.15 22.00
C GLY A 71 3.72 8.18 23.33
N ALA A 72 4.62 7.23 23.56
CA ALA A 72 5.47 7.20 24.77
C ALA A 72 6.76 8.04 24.66
N HIS A 73 6.98 8.77 23.55
CA HIS A 73 8.22 9.52 23.35
C HIS A 73 8.12 10.93 23.97
N PRO A 74 8.88 11.21 25.04
CA PRO A 74 8.83 12.50 25.76
C PRO A 74 9.31 13.69 24.92
N LEU A 75 9.99 13.46 23.78
CA LEU A 75 10.55 14.52 22.94
C LEU A 75 9.60 15.01 21.83
N ARG A 76 8.39 14.46 21.72
CA ARG A 76 7.47 14.84 20.63
C ARG A 76 6.97 16.27 20.76
N ASP A 77 6.75 16.72 22.01
CA ASP A 77 6.26 18.06 22.31
C ASP A 77 7.39 19.11 22.37
N GLU A 78 8.65 18.67 22.32
CA GLU A 78 9.83 19.52 22.51
C GLU A 78 10.61 19.81 21.22
N LEU A 79 10.27 19.18 20.08
CA LEU A 79 10.96 19.44 18.82
C LEU A 79 10.42 20.70 18.15
N PRO A 80 11.23 21.78 18.03
CA PRO A 80 10.82 23.00 17.34
C PRO A 80 10.51 22.71 15.88
N GLY A 81 9.31 23.03 15.43
CA GLY A 81 8.90 22.90 14.04
C GLY A 81 8.08 21.65 13.71
N VAL A 82 7.89 20.72 14.62
CA VAL A 82 6.91 19.64 14.49
C VAL A 82 5.57 20.16 15.03
N ALA A 83 4.87 20.95 14.20
CA ALA A 83 3.49 21.29 14.50
C ALA A 83 2.69 19.99 14.65
N ALA A 84 1.94 19.86 15.75
CA ALA A 84 0.99 18.78 15.91
C ALA A 84 0.06 18.82 14.70
N SER A 85 0.09 17.80 13.84
CA SER A 85 -0.73 17.74 12.61
C SER A 85 -2.22 17.66 12.91
N GLY A 86 -2.60 17.58 14.18
CA GLY A 86 -3.96 17.28 14.64
C GLY A 86 -4.42 15.86 14.29
N ARG A 87 -3.55 15.04 13.68
CA ARG A 87 -3.81 13.66 13.32
C ARG A 87 -3.38 12.70 14.43
N SER A 88 -3.93 11.50 14.41
CA SER A 88 -3.46 10.43 15.29
C SER A 88 -1.98 10.11 15.04
N PRO A 89 -1.15 9.89 16.09
CA PRO A 89 0.24 9.47 15.96
C PRO A 89 0.45 8.26 15.05
N HIS A 90 -0.50 7.34 15.01
CA HIS A 90 -0.46 6.16 14.14
C HIS A 90 -0.58 6.53 12.65
N ILE A 91 -1.38 7.55 12.32
CA ILE A 91 -1.51 8.03 10.94
C ILE A 91 -0.22 8.70 10.50
N ASP A 92 0.36 9.55 11.35
CA ASP A 92 1.63 10.23 11.06
C ASP A 92 2.76 9.22 10.88
N LEU A 93 2.83 8.16 11.71
CA LEU A 93 3.82 7.11 11.55
C LEU A 93 3.70 6.42 10.18
N GLN A 94 2.49 6.01 9.80
CA GLN A 94 2.28 5.30 8.54
C GLN A 94 2.58 6.18 7.33
N ASN A 95 2.18 7.45 7.36
CA ASN A 95 2.51 8.40 6.31
C ASN A 95 4.03 8.61 6.21
N ASN A 96 4.69 8.84 7.34
CA ASN A 96 6.14 9.03 7.39
C ASN A 96 6.89 7.79 6.91
N LEU A 97 6.39 6.58 7.25
CA LEU A 97 6.97 5.33 6.78
C LEU A 97 6.94 5.26 5.26
N ILE A 98 5.79 5.52 4.64
CA ILE A 98 5.64 5.49 3.18
C ILE A 98 6.56 6.52 2.54
N ILE A 99 6.56 7.77 3.03
CA ILE A 99 7.38 8.86 2.48
C ILE A 99 8.88 8.53 2.58
N THR A 100 9.33 8.06 3.75
CA THR A 100 10.76 7.77 4.00
C THR A 100 11.26 6.54 3.27
N HIS A 101 10.38 5.66 2.82
CA HIS A 101 10.73 4.47 2.04
C HIS A 101 10.53 4.63 0.52
N ALA A 102 9.89 5.70 0.05
CA ALA A 102 9.76 6.02 -1.37
C ALA A 102 11.06 6.66 -1.89
N VAL A 103 12.14 5.89 -1.89
CA VAL A 103 13.52 6.36 -2.16
C VAL A 103 14.15 5.72 -3.41
N CYS A 104 13.37 5.04 -4.24
CA CYS A 104 13.85 4.52 -5.52
C CYS A 104 14.27 5.66 -6.46
N VAL A 105 15.25 5.40 -7.30
CA VAL A 105 15.81 6.36 -8.27
C VAL A 105 15.91 5.74 -9.67
N GLY A 106 16.26 6.55 -10.65
CA GLY A 106 16.45 6.12 -12.05
C GLY A 106 15.16 6.20 -12.86
N GLU A 107 15.19 5.58 -14.04
CA GLU A 107 14.03 5.55 -14.94
C GLU A 107 12.87 4.78 -14.32
N PRO A 108 11.62 5.19 -14.57
CA PRO A 108 10.46 4.46 -14.09
C PRO A 108 10.31 3.09 -14.76
N PHE A 109 9.72 2.15 -14.05
CA PHE A 109 9.22 0.92 -14.67
C PHE A 109 8.15 1.23 -15.71
N ALA A 110 8.06 0.39 -16.75
CA ALA A 110 6.99 0.47 -17.73
C ALA A 110 5.61 0.27 -17.07
N ALA A 111 4.59 0.88 -17.65
CA ALA A 111 3.24 0.90 -17.07
C ALA A 111 2.65 -0.50 -16.84
N ASP A 112 2.89 -1.43 -17.75
CA ASP A 112 2.46 -2.83 -17.63
C ASP A 112 3.08 -3.53 -16.42
N VAL A 113 4.36 -3.28 -16.13
CA VAL A 113 5.06 -3.82 -14.96
C VAL A 113 4.41 -3.27 -13.68
N VAL A 114 4.18 -1.96 -13.60
CA VAL A 114 3.58 -1.34 -12.40
C VAL A 114 2.14 -1.82 -12.21
N ARG A 115 1.36 -2.00 -13.27
CA ARG A 115 0.02 -2.58 -13.21
C ARG A 115 0.05 -4.03 -12.69
N ALA A 116 1.03 -4.82 -13.13
CA ALA A 116 1.24 -6.17 -12.60
C ALA A 116 1.62 -6.15 -11.10
N MET A 117 2.49 -5.24 -10.68
CA MET A 117 2.85 -5.06 -9.26
C MET A 117 1.60 -4.73 -8.41
N LEU A 118 0.77 -3.78 -8.85
CA LEU A 118 -0.49 -3.41 -8.17
C LEU A 118 -1.44 -4.62 -8.06
N CYS A 119 -1.64 -5.34 -9.16
CA CYS A 119 -2.49 -6.52 -9.20
C CYS A 119 -2.04 -7.58 -8.19
N ILE A 120 -0.76 -7.95 -8.22
CA ILE A 120 -0.19 -8.97 -7.32
C ILE A 120 -0.31 -8.49 -5.86
N ARG A 121 -0.06 -7.20 -5.59
CA ARG A 121 -0.18 -6.65 -4.25
C ARG A 121 -1.61 -6.69 -3.75
N ILE A 122 -2.59 -6.27 -4.55
CA ILE A 122 -4.02 -6.33 -4.21
C ILE A 122 -4.40 -7.78 -3.89
N ASN A 123 -4.03 -8.73 -4.76
CA ASN A 123 -4.35 -10.14 -4.56
C ASN A 123 -3.71 -10.72 -3.29
N THR A 124 -2.48 -10.33 -2.97
CA THR A 124 -1.80 -10.73 -1.72
C THR A 124 -2.55 -10.21 -0.49
N LEU A 125 -2.99 -8.96 -0.51
CA LEU A 125 -3.70 -8.32 0.60
C LEU A 125 -5.10 -8.93 0.81
N LEU A 126 -5.76 -9.41 -0.27
CA LEU A 126 -7.05 -10.10 -0.20
C LEU A 126 -7.01 -11.43 0.57
N ARG A 127 -5.81 -11.96 0.88
CA ARG A 127 -5.69 -13.13 1.76
C ARG A 127 -6.12 -12.86 3.20
N GLY A 128 -6.20 -11.59 3.62
CA GLY A 128 -6.68 -11.20 4.94
C GLY A 128 -5.71 -11.48 6.08
N HIS A 129 -4.39 -11.37 5.84
CA HIS A 129 -3.35 -11.61 6.86
C HIS A 129 -2.61 -10.33 7.30
N SER A 130 -2.85 -9.19 6.63
CA SER A 130 -2.08 -7.97 6.87
C SER A 130 -2.77 -6.94 7.78
N GLY A 131 -4.06 -7.11 8.06
CA GLY A 131 -4.83 -6.12 8.81
C GLY A 131 -5.11 -4.81 8.04
N ILE A 132 -4.89 -4.79 6.72
CA ILE A 132 -5.22 -3.63 5.88
C ILE A 132 -6.74 -3.36 5.92
N ARG A 133 -7.11 -2.09 5.88
CA ARG A 133 -8.51 -1.70 5.80
C ARG A 133 -9.09 -1.99 4.41
N VAL A 134 -10.36 -2.43 4.38
CA VAL A 134 -11.08 -2.70 3.11
C VAL A 134 -11.07 -1.47 2.20
N GLN A 135 -11.25 -0.27 2.75
CA GLN A 135 -11.26 0.98 1.99
C GLN A 135 -9.94 1.24 1.26
N THR A 136 -8.81 0.96 1.91
CA THR A 136 -7.48 1.11 1.29
C THR A 136 -7.31 0.14 0.12
N LEU A 137 -7.78 -1.10 0.30
CA LEU A 137 -7.73 -2.12 -0.75
C LEU A 137 -8.64 -1.76 -1.94
N GLN A 138 -9.83 -1.24 -1.66
CA GLN A 138 -10.74 -0.73 -2.69
C GLN A 138 -10.15 0.46 -3.45
N ALA A 139 -9.44 1.36 -2.77
CA ALA A 139 -8.77 2.49 -3.40
C ALA A 139 -7.64 2.03 -4.34
N LEU A 140 -6.85 1.00 -3.96
CA LEU A 140 -5.85 0.40 -4.84
C LEU A 140 -6.49 -0.20 -6.10
N ALA A 141 -7.60 -0.91 -5.95
CA ALA A 141 -8.33 -1.49 -7.07
C ALA A 141 -8.93 -0.40 -7.99
N ALA A 142 -9.47 0.65 -7.40
CA ALA A 142 -10.00 1.80 -8.15
C ALA A 142 -8.90 2.51 -8.94
N MET A 143 -7.72 2.72 -8.35
CA MET A 143 -6.54 3.29 -8.99
C MET A 143 -6.12 2.44 -10.21
N LEU A 144 -6.02 1.12 -10.06
CA LEU A 144 -5.71 0.20 -11.15
C LEU A 144 -6.76 0.27 -12.27
N ASN A 145 -8.05 0.27 -11.93
CA ASN A 145 -9.16 0.31 -12.87
C ASN A 145 -9.28 1.65 -13.61
N ALA A 146 -8.91 2.74 -12.95
CA ALA A 146 -8.86 4.07 -13.54
C ALA A 146 -7.65 4.31 -14.46
N GLY A 147 -6.75 3.31 -14.58
CA GLY A 147 -5.54 3.47 -15.39
C GLY A 147 -4.50 4.40 -14.78
N ILE A 148 -4.63 4.74 -13.51
CA ILE A 148 -3.64 5.54 -12.79
C ILE A 148 -2.46 4.65 -12.45
N VAL A 149 -1.31 4.93 -13.02
CA VAL A 149 -0.09 4.12 -12.88
C VAL A 149 0.95 4.92 -12.10
N PRO A 150 1.22 4.58 -10.82
CA PRO A 150 2.26 5.24 -10.04
C PRO A 150 3.63 5.22 -10.72
N VAL A 151 4.38 6.30 -10.60
CA VAL A 151 5.78 6.34 -11.02
C VAL A 151 6.63 5.59 -10.01
N VAL A 152 7.16 4.44 -10.42
CA VAL A 152 8.03 3.60 -9.60
C VAL A 152 9.40 3.51 -10.29
N PRO A 153 10.44 4.19 -9.78
CA PRO A 153 11.77 4.10 -10.34
C PRO A 153 12.37 2.69 -10.15
N GLN A 154 13.24 2.27 -11.08
CA GLN A 154 13.71 0.89 -11.17
C GLN A 154 14.78 0.52 -10.15
N LEU A 155 15.52 1.49 -9.62
CA LEU A 155 16.66 1.27 -8.73
C LEU A 155 16.30 1.63 -7.30
N GLY A 156 16.32 0.64 -6.40
CA GLY A 156 15.99 0.85 -4.98
C GLY A 156 15.46 -0.39 -4.26
N SER A 157 15.04 -1.43 -5.01
CA SER A 157 14.69 -2.70 -4.41
C SER A 157 15.94 -3.42 -3.92
N VAL A 158 15.91 -3.91 -2.68
CA VAL A 158 16.95 -4.79 -2.10
C VAL A 158 16.47 -6.24 -2.06
N GLY A 159 15.17 -6.47 -2.23
CA GLY A 159 14.53 -7.79 -2.23
C GLY A 159 14.51 -8.49 -0.87
N ALA A 160 15.10 -7.89 0.17
CA ALA A 160 15.36 -8.57 1.44
C ALA A 160 14.21 -8.45 2.46
N SER A 161 13.36 -7.43 2.34
CA SER A 161 12.30 -7.12 3.34
C SER A 161 10.92 -6.97 2.70
N GLY A 162 10.68 -7.59 1.54
CA GLY A 162 9.42 -7.51 0.81
C GLY A 162 9.26 -6.23 -0.02
N ASP A 163 10.36 -5.70 -0.54
CA ASP A 163 10.40 -4.59 -1.51
C ASP A 163 9.72 -3.30 -1.02
N LEU A 164 10.05 -2.87 0.18
CA LEU A 164 9.46 -1.70 0.82
C LEU A 164 9.53 -0.44 -0.06
N ALA A 165 10.68 -0.17 -0.70
CA ALA A 165 10.87 1.05 -1.48
C ALA A 165 9.96 1.11 -2.73
N PRO A 166 9.92 0.11 -3.63
CA PRO A 166 8.98 0.11 -4.75
C PRO A 166 7.52 0.15 -4.32
N LEU A 167 7.15 -0.61 -3.25
CA LEU A 167 5.78 -0.61 -2.74
C LEU A 167 5.38 0.73 -2.12
N SER A 168 6.34 1.47 -1.54
CA SER A 168 6.08 2.81 -1.04
C SER A 168 5.78 3.81 -2.16
N HIS A 169 6.45 3.68 -3.33
CA HIS A 169 6.09 4.46 -4.52
C HIS A 169 4.69 4.15 -5.03
N LEU A 170 4.21 2.89 -4.92
CA LEU A 170 2.82 2.57 -5.23
C LEU A 170 1.84 3.22 -4.22
N ALA A 171 2.21 3.22 -2.94
CA ALA A 171 1.33 3.65 -1.86
C ALA A 171 1.27 5.18 -1.72
N ILE A 172 2.35 5.92 -2.02
CA ILE A 172 2.43 7.36 -1.82
C ILE A 172 1.38 8.12 -2.66
N VAL A 173 1.00 7.58 -3.81
CA VAL A 173 -0.05 8.15 -4.66
C VAL A 173 -1.42 8.13 -3.97
N LEU A 174 -1.71 7.11 -3.15
CA LEU A 174 -2.93 7.07 -2.33
C LEU A 174 -2.96 8.14 -1.24
N LEU A 175 -1.81 8.68 -0.86
CA LEU A 175 -1.69 9.78 0.10
C LEU A 175 -1.81 11.15 -0.58
N GLY A 176 -1.95 11.21 -1.90
CA GLY A 176 -1.94 12.43 -2.70
C GLY A 176 -0.54 13.01 -2.92
N GLY A 177 0.50 12.19 -2.79
CA GLY A 177 1.89 12.55 -3.06
C GLY A 177 2.49 11.69 -4.17
N GLY A 178 3.79 11.88 -4.43
CA GLY A 178 4.48 11.19 -5.51
C GLY A 178 4.02 11.65 -6.89
N GLU A 179 4.18 10.80 -7.88
CA GLU A 179 3.81 11.06 -9.27
C GLU A 179 3.12 9.83 -9.86
N ALA A 180 2.28 10.04 -10.88
CA ALA A 180 1.63 8.96 -11.61
C ALA A 180 1.55 9.28 -13.10
N PHE A 181 1.36 8.26 -13.92
CA PHE A 181 0.92 8.40 -15.31
C PHE A 181 -0.60 8.26 -15.35
N ILE A 182 -1.26 9.20 -16.01
CA ILE A 182 -2.69 9.17 -16.32
C ILE A 182 -2.80 9.43 -17.83
N ASP A 183 -3.41 8.50 -18.56
CA ASP A 183 -3.52 8.57 -20.03
C ASP A 183 -2.18 8.79 -20.74
N GLY A 184 -1.10 8.29 -20.16
CA GLY A 184 0.27 8.40 -20.67
C GLY A 184 1.00 9.70 -20.29
N GLU A 185 0.33 10.65 -19.65
CA GLU A 185 0.94 11.88 -19.15
C GLU A 185 1.39 11.71 -17.69
N ARG A 186 2.59 12.21 -17.38
CA ARG A 186 3.13 12.24 -16.02
C ARG A 186 2.60 13.46 -15.27
N VAL A 187 1.96 13.22 -14.14
CA VAL A 187 1.33 14.22 -13.27
C VAL A 187 1.85 14.10 -11.85
#